data_a5d3e632fcae96859b036bcde4f83665
#
_entry.id   a5d3e632fcae96859b036bcde4f83665
#
_cell.length_a   1.000
_cell.length_b   1.000
_cell.length_c   1.000
_cell.angle_alpha   90.00
_cell.angle_beta   90.00
_cell.angle_gamma   90.00
#
_symmetry.space_group_name_H-M   'P 1'
#
loop_
_entity.id
_entity.type
_entity.pdbx_description
1 polymer ?
#
loop_
_entity_poly.entity_id
_entity_poly.type
_entity_poly.pdbx_seq_one_letter_code
_entity_poly.pdbx_strand_id
1 'polypeptide(L)'
;LGSLVDAVSMLNTGGKYDSKAFKKSVGLNGVGVKAVNALSSRFEVKSYREGKVRALAFEKGKLISDETADSQDENGTYIFFRPDDTLFKNYEFHEEFVETMLRNYTYLNSGLTIMYNGRRIKSRNGLEDLLKDNMTASELYPIIHIVGEDIEIAFTHTNQYGEEYHSFVNGQHTTQG
;
A
#
# COMPACT_ATOMS: atom_id res chain seq x y z
N LEU A 1 17.41 -2.26 -13.28
CA LEU A 1 16.23 -1.61 -12.69
C LEU A 1 15.92 -0.38 -13.53
N GLY A 2 14.72 -0.30 -14.12
CA GLY A 2 14.27 0.87 -14.87
C GLY A 2 14.30 2.15 -14.02
N SER A 3 14.31 3.30 -14.67
CA SER A 3 14.31 4.57 -13.96
C SER A 3 13.01 4.76 -13.15
N LEU A 4 13.02 5.67 -12.18
CA LEU A 4 11.79 6.03 -11.44
C LEU A 4 10.68 6.49 -12.42
N VAL A 5 11.06 7.17 -13.51
CA VAL A 5 10.14 7.58 -14.58
C VAL A 5 9.45 6.34 -15.18
N ASP A 6 10.22 5.32 -15.57
CA ASP A 6 9.67 4.10 -16.17
C ASP A 6 8.72 3.38 -15.21
N ALA A 7 9.08 3.32 -13.92
CA ALA A 7 8.28 2.67 -12.90
C ALA A 7 6.87 3.25 -12.77
N VAL A 8 6.67 4.54 -13.05
CA VAL A 8 5.38 5.22 -12.85
C VAL A 8 4.70 5.67 -14.16
N SER A 9 5.35 5.53 -15.32
CA SER A 9 4.81 5.99 -16.61
C SER A 9 4.84 4.98 -17.75
N MET A 10 5.74 3.99 -17.73
CA MET A 10 5.86 3.03 -18.82
C MET A 10 5.24 1.67 -18.48
N LEU A 11 4.34 1.20 -19.34
CA LEU A 11 3.72 -0.13 -19.19
C LEU A 11 4.78 -1.24 -19.26
N ASN A 12 4.49 -2.35 -18.62
CA ASN A 12 5.35 -3.54 -18.57
C ASN A 12 6.75 -3.27 -18.00
N THR A 13 6.90 -2.27 -17.14
CA THR A 13 8.10 -1.99 -16.38
C THR A 13 7.85 -2.21 -14.89
N GLY A 14 8.87 -2.65 -14.17
CA GLY A 14 8.81 -2.84 -12.71
C GLY A 14 9.74 -3.94 -12.23
N GLY A 15 10.15 -3.88 -10.96
CA GLY A 15 11.04 -4.86 -10.34
C GLY A 15 10.46 -6.28 -10.25
N LYS A 16 9.14 -6.42 -10.40
CA LYS A 16 8.42 -7.71 -10.31
C LYS A 16 8.65 -8.64 -11.50
N TYR A 17 9.20 -8.15 -12.60
CA TYR A 17 9.67 -8.98 -13.70
C TYR A 17 10.94 -9.77 -13.37
N ASP A 18 11.67 -9.41 -12.31
CA ASP A 18 12.75 -10.22 -11.76
C ASP A 18 12.17 -11.19 -10.73
N SER A 19 11.93 -12.43 -11.17
CA SER A 19 11.33 -13.51 -10.38
C SER A 19 12.13 -13.89 -9.13
N LYS A 20 13.41 -13.51 -9.05
CA LYS A 20 14.25 -13.76 -7.87
C LYS A 20 13.99 -12.76 -6.73
N ALA A 21 13.62 -11.52 -7.07
CA ALA A 21 13.42 -10.45 -6.10
C ALA A 21 11.99 -10.43 -5.52
N PHE A 22 10.99 -10.93 -6.26
CA PHE A 22 9.56 -10.82 -5.91
C PHE A 22 8.81 -12.14 -6.10
N LYS A 23 9.12 -13.15 -5.29
CA LYS A 23 8.46 -14.46 -5.36
C LYS A 23 6.98 -14.42 -4.96
N LYS A 24 6.55 -13.44 -4.15
CA LYS A 24 5.21 -13.37 -3.53
C LYS A 24 4.64 -11.96 -3.67
N SER A 25 4.26 -11.56 -4.88
CA SER A 25 3.66 -10.24 -5.06
C SER A 25 2.46 -10.29 -6.00
N VAL A 26 1.45 -9.47 -5.70
CA VAL A 26 0.30 -9.24 -6.56
C VAL A 26 0.63 -8.16 -7.59
N GLY A 27 0.01 -8.24 -8.76
CA GLY A 27 0.21 -7.27 -9.84
C GLY A 27 1.33 -7.67 -10.78
N LEU A 28 1.01 -8.56 -11.71
CA LEU A 28 1.97 -9.11 -12.69
C LEU A 28 2.32 -8.13 -13.82
N ASN A 29 1.45 -7.17 -14.13
CA ASN A 29 1.58 -6.35 -15.34
C ASN A 29 2.18 -4.95 -15.09
N GLY A 30 2.42 -4.56 -13.82
CA GLY A 30 2.97 -3.25 -13.49
C GLY A 30 2.14 -2.08 -14.05
N VAL A 31 0.80 -2.19 -14.03
CA VAL A 31 -0.11 -1.23 -14.70
C VAL A 31 -0.72 -0.23 -13.72
N GLY A 32 -1.00 -0.61 -12.46
CA GLY A 32 -1.83 0.16 -11.54
C GLY A 32 -1.40 1.61 -11.37
N VAL A 33 -0.17 1.85 -10.89
CA VAL A 33 0.33 3.21 -10.65
C VAL A 33 0.41 4.04 -11.94
N LYS A 34 0.64 3.40 -13.07
CA LYS A 34 0.71 4.06 -14.39
C LYS A 34 -0.65 4.49 -14.88
N ALA A 35 -1.68 3.68 -14.61
CA ALA A 35 -3.06 4.06 -14.87
C ALA A 35 -3.46 5.27 -14.00
N VAL A 36 -3.12 5.26 -12.70
CA VAL A 36 -3.36 6.42 -11.81
C VAL A 36 -2.67 7.67 -12.37
N ASN A 37 -1.40 7.58 -12.78
CA ASN A 37 -0.68 8.69 -13.40
C ASN A 37 -1.38 9.19 -14.67
N ALA A 38 -1.71 8.29 -15.61
CA ALA A 38 -2.34 8.66 -16.88
C ALA A 38 -3.72 9.29 -16.71
N LEU A 39 -4.47 8.88 -15.69
CA LEU A 39 -5.83 9.34 -15.42
C LEU A 39 -5.89 10.51 -14.43
N SER A 40 -4.75 11.10 -14.09
CA SER A 40 -4.63 12.22 -13.15
C SER A 40 -4.35 13.53 -13.88
N SER A 41 -5.03 14.58 -13.47
CA SER A 41 -4.68 15.96 -13.88
C SER A 41 -3.33 16.38 -13.30
N ARG A 42 -2.96 15.82 -12.14
CA ARG A 42 -1.64 15.99 -11.51
C ARG A 42 -1.25 14.70 -10.81
N PHE A 43 -0.02 14.23 -11.05
CA PHE A 43 0.59 13.12 -10.33
C PHE A 43 2.01 13.50 -9.94
N GLU A 44 2.37 13.27 -8.69
CA GLU A 44 3.71 13.53 -8.18
C GLU A 44 4.25 12.29 -7.47
N VAL A 45 5.52 12.00 -7.68
CA VAL A 45 6.25 11.00 -6.93
C VAL A 45 7.60 11.54 -6.51
N LYS A 46 7.95 11.36 -5.22
CA LYS A 46 9.29 11.63 -4.71
C LYS A 46 9.85 10.36 -4.10
N SER A 47 11.06 10.03 -4.48
CA SER A 47 11.81 8.90 -3.92
C SER A 47 13.00 9.42 -3.13
N TYR A 48 12.99 9.16 -1.84
CA TYR A 48 14.04 9.53 -0.89
C TYR A 48 14.92 8.33 -0.65
N ARG A 49 16.19 8.43 -0.98
CA ARG A 49 17.15 7.34 -0.81
C ARG A 49 18.58 7.85 -0.71
N GLU A 50 19.31 7.35 0.29
CA GLU A 50 20.76 7.59 0.45
C GLU A 50 21.11 9.08 0.46
N GLY A 51 20.34 9.89 1.20
CA GLY A 51 20.57 11.33 1.35
C GLY A 51 20.18 12.17 0.13
N LYS A 52 19.40 11.60 -0.80
CA LYS A 52 18.92 12.30 -1.99
C LYS A 52 17.41 12.12 -2.16
N VAL A 53 16.81 13.08 -2.83
CA VAL A 53 15.42 13.00 -3.31
C VAL A 53 15.41 13.18 -4.82
N ARG A 54 14.70 12.29 -5.52
CA ARG A 54 14.29 12.51 -6.90
C ARG A 54 12.79 12.77 -6.95
N ALA A 55 12.40 13.92 -7.44
CA ALA A 55 11.02 14.39 -7.52
C ALA A 55 10.57 14.45 -8.98
N LEU A 56 9.50 13.77 -9.31
CA LEU A 56 8.88 13.77 -10.62
C LEU A 56 7.48 14.34 -10.52
N ALA A 57 7.06 15.10 -11.52
CA ALA A 57 5.70 15.55 -11.68
C ALA A 57 5.18 15.25 -13.09
N PHE A 58 3.91 14.87 -13.16
CA PHE A 58 3.23 14.51 -14.39
C PHE A 58 1.87 15.19 -14.47
N GLU A 59 1.43 15.43 -15.69
CA GLU A 59 0.05 15.81 -16.05
C GLU A 59 -0.48 14.85 -17.10
N LYS A 60 -1.55 14.14 -16.78
CA LYS A 60 -2.19 13.15 -17.68
C LYS A 60 -1.18 12.17 -18.29
N GLY A 61 -0.27 11.65 -17.41
CA GLY A 61 0.78 10.72 -17.81
C GLY A 61 2.01 11.32 -18.49
N LYS A 62 2.02 12.62 -18.77
CA LYS A 62 3.17 13.31 -19.39
C LYS A 62 4.09 13.88 -18.32
N LEU A 63 5.37 13.56 -18.38
CA LEU A 63 6.39 14.11 -17.49
C LEU A 63 6.53 15.62 -17.74
N ILE A 64 6.41 16.42 -16.66
CA ILE A 64 6.55 17.88 -16.71
C ILE A 64 7.72 18.39 -15.87
N SER A 65 8.18 17.62 -14.88
CA SER A 65 9.35 17.96 -14.05
C SER A 65 10.07 16.70 -13.60
N ASP A 66 11.41 16.74 -13.60
CA ASP A 66 12.31 15.69 -13.09
C ASP A 66 13.49 16.38 -12.40
N GLU A 67 13.50 16.39 -11.10
CA GLU A 67 14.47 17.11 -10.28
C GLU A 67 15.13 16.18 -9.28
N THR A 68 16.42 16.37 -9.05
CA THR A 68 17.16 15.64 -8.02
C THR A 68 17.87 16.65 -7.11
N ALA A 69 17.76 16.45 -5.81
CA ALA A 69 18.40 17.29 -4.78
C ALA A 69 18.90 16.43 -3.62
N ASP A 70 19.77 17.02 -2.79
CA ASP A 70 20.13 16.42 -1.51
C ASP A 70 18.95 16.54 -0.52
N SER A 71 18.78 15.55 0.35
CA SER A 71 17.73 15.51 1.35
C SER A 71 18.25 14.96 2.67
N GLN A 72 17.74 15.51 3.79
CA GLN A 72 17.96 15.00 5.13
C GLN A 72 16.82 14.06 5.60
N ASP A 73 15.81 13.86 4.75
CA ASP A 73 14.68 12.99 5.07
C ASP A 73 15.09 11.53 5.05
N GLU A 74 14.40 10.73 5.84
CA GLU A 74 14.55 9.28 5.86
C GLU A 74 14.17 8.67 4.51
N ASN A 75 14.73 7.48 4.21
CA ASN A 75 14.36 6.73 3.01
C ASN A 75 12.85 6.48 2.96
N GLY A 76 12.25 6.76 1.83
CA GLY A 76 10.81 6.62 1.66
C GLY A 76 10.31 7.03 0.29
N THR A 77 9.00 6.98 0.14
CA THR A 77 8.32 7.39 -1.09
C THR A 77 7.14 8.28 -0.74
N TYR A 78 7.04 9.40 -1.43
CA TYR A 78 5.87 10.28 -1.40
C TYR A 78 5.12 10.14 -2.71
N ILE A 79 3.80 10.03 -2.64
CA ILE A 79 2.92 10.02 -3.81
C ILE A 79 1.77 10.99 -3.56
N PHE A 80 1.50 11.81 -4.56
CA PHE A 80 0.32 12.66 -4.65
C PHE A 80 -0.35 12.47 -6.01
N PHE A 81 -1.66 12.41 -6.04
CA PHE A 81 -2.41 12.44 -7.29
C PHE A 81 -3.74 13.19 -7.14
N ARG A 82 -4.16 13.78 -8.23
CA ARG A 82 -5.48 14.39 -8.38
C ARG A 82 -6.12 13.81 -9.64
N PRO A 83 -7.23 13.08 -9.52
CA PRO A 83 -7.96 12.58 -10.68
C PRO A 83 -8.28 13.67 -11.69
N ASP A 84 -8.33 13.32 -12.97
CA ASP A 84 -8.76 14.25 -14.02
C ASP A 84 -10.28 14.42 -13.94
N ASP A 85 -10.76 15.61 -13.57
CA ASP A 85 -12.18 15.94 -13.41
C ASP A 85 -12.95 15.96 -14.73
N THR A 86 -12.25 15.96 -15.87
CA THR A 86 -12.89 15.77 -17.17
C THR A 86 -13.30 14.30 -17.39
N LEU A 87 -12.61 13.35 -16.75
CA LEU A 87 -12.87 11.91 -16.81
C LEU A 87 -13.73 11.44 -15.64
N PHE A 88 -13.40 11.91 -14.43
CA PHE A 88 -14.05 11.53 -13.17
C PHE A 88 -14.89 12.69 -12.65
N LYS A 89 -16.13 12.77 -13.08
CA LYS A 89 -17.05 13.83 -12.62
C LYS A 89 -17.61 13.49 -11.25
N ASN A 90 -17.65 14.49 -10.37
CA ASN A 90 -18.26 14.37 -9.03
C ASN A 90 -17.67 13.22 -8.19
N TYR A 91 -16.38 12.93 -8.34
CA TYR A 91 -15.72 11.93 -7.50
C TYR A 91 -15.53 12.45 -6.07
N GLU A 92 -15.64 11.54 -5.12
CA GLU A 92 -15.36 11.79 -3.72
C GLU A 92 -14.56 10.64 -3.14
N PHE A 93 -13.50 10.94 -2.38
CA PHE A 93 -12.76 9.94 -1.63
C PHE A 93 -13.41 9.77 -0.25
N HIS A 94 -13.89 8.57 0.03
CA HIS A 94 -14.37 8.20 1.35
C HIS A 94 -13.18 7.86 2.24
N GLU A 95 -12.86 8.76 3.17
CA GLU A 95 -11.68 8.68 4.01
C GLU A 95 -11.62 7.36 4.79
N GLU A 96 -12.74 6.89 5.31
CA GLU A 96 -12.82 5.61 6.04
C GLU A 96 -12.40 4.40 5.21
N PHE A 97 -12.74 4.34 3.92
CA PHE A 97 -12.33 3.24 3.03
C PHE A 97 -10.83 3.31 2.74
N VAL A 98 -10.31 4.51 2.50
CA VAL A 98 -8.87 4.71 2.27
C VAL A 98 -8.10 4.31 3.53
N GLU A 99 -8.52 4.78 4.71
CA GLU A 99 -7.85 4.47 5.97
C GLU A 99 -7.88 2.97 6.28
N THR A 100 -9.00 2.30 6.08
CA THR A 100 -9.11 0.84 6.27
C THR A 100 -8.14 0.08 5.37
N MET A 101 -8.04 0.45 4.08
CA MET A 101 -7.07 -0.17 3.17
C MET A 101 -5.63 0.07 3.63
N LEU A 102 -5.29 1.30 4.04
CA LEU A 102 -3.94 1.63 4.51
C LEU A 102 -3.58 0.86 5.79
N ARG A 103 -4.52 0.71 6.72
CA ARG A 103 -4.34 -0.12 7.93
C ARG A 103 -4.09 -1.58 7.56
N ASN A 104 -4.85 -2.15 6.65
CA ASN A 104 -4.63 -3.52 6.18
C ASN A 104 -3.22 -3.71 5.61
N TYR A 105 -2.72 -2.74 4.84
CA TYR A 105 -1.32 -2.80 4.36
C TYR A 105 -0.31 -2.79 5.51
N THR A 106 -0.55 -2.06 6.59
CA THR A 106 0.37 -2.06 7.73
C THR A 106 0.30 -3.35 8.54
N TYR A 107 -0.87 -4.00 8.66
CA TYR A 107 -0.99 -5.32 9.29
C TYR A 107 -0.26 -6.41 8.52
N LEU A 108 -0.33 -6.35 7.18
CA LEU A 108 0.29 -7.35 6.32
C LEU A 108 1.78 -7.10 6.04
N ASN A 109 2.30 -5.94 6.44
CA ASN A 109 3.69 -5.54 6.24
C ASN A 109 4.25 -4.95 7.55
N SER A 110 4.60 -5.81 8.49
CA SER A 110 5.17 -5.42 9.78
C SER A 110 6.38 -4.49 9.59
N GLY A 111 6.38 -3.37 10.28
CA GLY A 111 7.42 -2.34 10.16
C GLY A 111 7.15 -1.25 9.12
N LEU A 112 6.19 -1.44 8.20
CA LEU A 112 5.74 -0.39 7.30
C LEU A 112 5.08 0.74 8.09
N THR A 113 5.51 1.97 7.82
CA THR A 113 4.84 3.17 8.33
C THR A 113 4.23 3.92 7.15
N ILE A 114 2.95 4.24 7.26
CA ILE A 114 2.24 5.05 6.27
C ILE A 114 1.86 6.38 6.92
N MET A 115 2.20 7.49 6.27
CA MET A 115 1.72 8.82 6.64
C MET A 115 0.54 9.17 5.72
N TYR A 116 -0.63 9.39 6.32
CA TYR A 116 -1.84 9.73 5.61
C TYR A 116 -2.50 10.96 6.23
N ASN A 117 -2.61 12.03 5.47
CA ASN A 117 -3.17 13.32 5.94
C ASN A 117 -2.56 13.78 7.29
N GLY A 118 -1.23 13.65 7.43
CA GLY A 118 -0.52 14.01 8.67
C GLY A 118 -0.65 13.00 9.82
N ARG A 119 -1.44 11.94 9.67
CA ARG A 119 -1.58 10.85 10.66
C ARG A 119 -0.64 9.70 10.32
N ARG A 120 -0.06 9.13 11.35
CA ARG A 120 0.84 7.96 11.23
C ARG A 120 0.06 6.67 11.44
N ILE A 121 0.10 5.79 10.44
CA ILE A 121 -0.48 4.44 10.49
C ILE A 121 0.65 3.43 10.50
N LYS A 122 0.66 2.55 11.49
CA LYS A 122 1.66 1.50 11.66
C LYS A 122 1.10 0.38 12.52
N SER A 123 1.40 -0.87 12.16
CA SER A 123 1.20 -2.04 13.01
C SER A 123 2.55 -2.59 13.50
N ARG A 124 2.59 -3.09 14.73
CA ARG A 124 3.76 -3.76 15.31
C ARG A 124 3.63 -5.27 15.26
N ASN A 125 2.42 -5.78 15.46
CA ASN A 125 2.14 -7.21 15.66
C ASN A 125 1.35 -7.82 14.48
N GLY A 126 1.22 -7.09 13.36
CA GLY A 126 0.63 -7.63 12.13
C GLY A 126 -0.81 -8.11 12.29
N LEU A 127 -1.08 -9.38 11.99
CA LEU A 127 -2.42 -9.96 12.06
C LEU A 127 -3.01 -9.98 13.49
N GLU A 128 -2.19 -10.00 14.53
CA GLU A 128 -2.68 -9.87 15.90
C GLU A 128 -3.32 -8.50 16.13
N ASP A 129 -2.70 -7.43 15.64
CA ASP A 129 -3.25 -6.08 15.72
C ASP A 129 -4.53 -5.97 14.88
N LEU A 130 -4.56 -6.60 13.70
CA LEU A 130 -5.76 -6.64 12.85
C LEU A 130 -6.95 -7.25 13.60
N LEU A 131 -6.76 -8.38 14.27
CA LEU A 131 -7.83 -9.00 15.05
C LEU A 131 -8.27 -8.08 16.20
N LYS A 132 -7.35 -7.52 16.98
CA LYS A 132 -7.65 -6.61 18.09
C LYS A 132 -8.44 -5.39 17.65
N ASP A 133 -8.07 -4.80 16.52
CA ASP A 133 -8.72 -3.59 16.01
C ASP A 133 -10.13 -3.86 15.42
N ASN A 134 -10.41 -5.10 15.00
CA ASN A 134 -11.71 -5.48 14.42
C ASN A 134 -12.64 -6.20 15.41
N MET A 135 -12.11 -6.78 16.48
CA MET A 135 -12.93 -7.47 17.47
C MET A 135 -13.82 -6.48 18.25
N THR A 136 -15.09 -6.84 18.38
CA THR A 136 -16.10 -6.10 19.17
C THR A 136 -16.29 -6.67 20.58
N ALA A 137 -15.76 -7.86 20.85
CA ALA A 137 -15.82 -8.56 22.14
C ALA A 137 -14.43 -8.95 22.62
N SER A 138 -14.31 -9.15 23.93
CA SER A 138 -13.05 -9.60 24.53
C SER A 138 -12.75 -11.04 24.15
N GLU A 139 -11.47 -11.31 23.89
CA GLU A 139 -10.96 -12.66 23.70
C GLU A 139 -11.13 -13.53 24.94
N LEU A 140 -11.48 -14.80 24.76
CA LEU A 140 -11.54 -15.80 25.84
C LEU A 140 -10.16 -16.30 26.26
N TYR A 141 -9.16 -16.15 25.37
CA TYR A 141 -7.75 -16.42 25.61
C TYR A 141 -6.90 -15.53 24.71
N PRO A 142 -5.62 -15.31 25.01
CA PRO A 142 -4.74 -14.49 24.17
C PRO A 142 -4.74 -14.95 22.72
N ILE A 143 -4.73 -14.00 21.78
CA ILE A 143 -4.67 -14.30 20.34
C ILE A 143 -3.48 -15.21 20.06
N ILE A 144 -3.75 -16.31 19.38
CA ILE A 144 -2.72 -17.22 18.89
C ILE A 144 -2.26 -16.70 17.53
N HIS A 145 -0.98 -16.38 17.42
CA HIS A 145 -0.35 -15.86 16.21
C HIS A 145 0.74 -16.82 15.75
N ILE A 146 0.60 -17.36 14.55
CA ILE A 146 1.50 -18.35 13.95
C ILE A 146 2.07 -17.77 12.67
N VAL A 147 3.38 -17.74 12.56
CA VAL A 147 4.11 -17.27 11.37
C VAL A 147 4.91 -18.43 10.80
N GLY A 148 4.58 -18.82 9.56
CA GLY A 148 5.32 -19.80 8.77
C GLY A 148 6.02 -19.15 7.57
N GLU A 149 6.65 -19.94 6.74
CA GLU A 149 7.38 -19.44 5.56
C GLU A 149 6.43 -18.81 4.52
N ASP A 150 5.29 -19.44 4.28
CA ASP A 150 4.32 -19.05 3.25
C ASP A 150 2.92 -18.78 3.80
N ILE A 151 2.74 -18.84 5.12
CA ILE A 151 1.46 -18.69 5.78
C ILE A 151 1.62 -17.93 7.08
N GLU A 152 0.69 -17.04 7.36
CA GLU A 152 0.55 -16.34 8.64
C GLU A 152 -0.90 -16.43 9.08
N ILE A 153 -1.13 -16.83 10.34
CA ILE A 153 -2.47 -17.03 10.89
C ILE A 153 -2.52 -16.39 12.27
N ALA A 154 -3.57 -15.62 12.53
CA ALA A 154 -3.91 -15.18 13.87
C ALA A 154 -5.37 -15.53 14.14
N PHE A 155 -5.66 -16.09 15.33
CA PHE A 155 -7.01 -16.44 15.72
C PHE A 155 -7.21 -16.40 17.23
N THR A 156 -8.46 -16.23 17.64
CA THR A 156 -8.92 -16.36 19.01
C THR A 156 -10.42 -16.75 19.01
N HIS A 157 -10.98 -16.98 20.18
CA HIS A 157 -12.43 -17.11 20.36
C HIS A 157 -12.94 -15.97 21.26
N THR A 158 -14.17 -15.59 21.04
CA THR A 158 -14.91 -14.66 21.88
C THR A 158 -16.17 -15.33 22.44
N ASN A 159 -16.87 -14.69 23.34
CA ASN A 159 -18.14 -15.17 23.87
C ASN A 159 -19.34 -14.81 22.98
N GLN A 160 -19.11 -14.25 21.79
CA GLN A 160 -20.14 -13.93 20.82
C GLN A 160 -20.40 -15.14 19.88
N TYR A 161 -21.66 -15.28 19.45
CA TYR A 161 -22.00 -16.23 18.42
C TYR A 161 -21.61 -15.69 17.05
N GLY A 162 -21.14 -16.56 16.18
CA GLY A 162 -20.73 -16.23 14.83
C GLY A 162 -19.22 -16.40 14.61
N GLU A 163 -18.85 -16.26 13.37
CA GLU A 163 -17.46 -16.38 12.92
C GLU A 163 -17.14 -15.17 12.04
N GLU A 164 -15.95 -14.62 12.21
CA GLU A 164 -15.44 -13.51 11.40
C GLU A 164 -14.10 -13.93 10.81
N TYR A 165 -13.96 -13.75 9.50
CA TYR A 165 -12.77 -14.14 8.76
C TYR A 165 -12.21 -12.95 8.00
N HIS A 166 -10.90 -12.77 8.13
CA HIS A 166 -10.12 -11.84 7.33
C HIS A 166 -9.06 -12.65 6.58
N SER A 167 -9.21 -12.78 5.27
CA SER A 167 -8.31 -13.57 4.43
C SER A 167 -7.56 -12.68 3.46
N PHE A 168 -6.27 -12.99 3.28
CA PHE A 168 -5.39 -12.22 2.39
C PHE A 168 -4.50 -13.17 1.60
N VAL A 169 -4.29 -12.85 0.34
CA VAL A 169 -3.33 -13.55 -0.53
C VAL A 169 -2.37 -12.51 -1.11
N ASN A 170 -1.08 -12.69 -0.84
CA ASN A 170 -0.02 -11.79 -1.29
C ASN A 170 -0.30 -10.31 -0.98
N GLY A 171 -0.85 -10.02 0.20
CA GLY A 171 -1.14 -8.65 0.65
C GLY A 171 -2.44 -8.06 0.13
N GLN A 172 -3.30 -8.83 -0.53
CA GLN A 172 -4.64 -8.39 -0.95
C GLN A 172 -5.72 -9.15 -0.21
N HIS A 173 -6.74 -8.41 0.25
CA HIS A 173 -7.94 -9.01 0.84
C HIS A 173 -8.64 -9.91 -0.16
N THR A 174 -9.07 -11.09 0.28
CA THR A 174 -9.83 -12.05 -0.51
C THR A 174 -11.08 -12.51 0.25
N THR A 175 -12.16 -12.68 -0.47
CA THR A 175 -13.42 -13.27 0.05
C THR A 175 -13.54 -14.74 -0.26
N GLN A 176 -12.60 -15.27 -1.03
CA GLN A 176 -12.49 -16.69 -1.38
C GLN A 176 -11.20 -17.21 -0.76
N GLY A 177 -11.34 -18.01 0.27
CA GLY A 177 -10.23 -18.66 0.95
C GLY A 177 -9.68 -19.84 0.20
#